data_458472a768fa4a60cd94fb3cd6decc0b
#
_entry.id   458472a768fa4a60cd94fb3cd6decc0b
#
_cell.length_a   1.000
_cell.length_b   1.000
_cell.length_c   1.000
_cell.angle_alpha   90.00
_cell.angle_beta   90.00
_cell.angle_gamma   90.00
#
_symmetry.space_group_name_H-M   'P 1'
#
loop_
_entity.id
_entity.type
_entity.pdbx_description
1 polymer ?
#
loop_
_entity_poly.entity_id
_entity_poly.type
_entity_poly.pdbx_seq_one_letter_code
_entity_poly.pdbx_strand_id
1 'polypeptide(L)'
;LIASYIVIFTLAAFAPKDFLAVAFDSGGVTTGPMTVPFIMALGLGVSSTRSDGKAGEDSFGLVALCSVGPVLAVLTLALAYPAAGSYVPSVVPEAGDSRELWRLFAQGLPVYAKEMGAALAPIAAFFAVFQVTSLHLSRKNVLKITVGLLYTYIGLVLFMTGVNVGFLPAGSYLGRQIAALEQSWVLIPIGMLMGWFIVQAEPAVHVLNRQVEELTSGAIPGKAMSTSLSIGVAVSIGLAMLRVLTGVSIFVLLVPGYLCAIGLSFVVPKIFTAIAFDSGGVAS
;
A
#
# COMPACT_ATOMS: atom_id res chain seq x y z
N LEU A 1 -5.35 5.68 16.84
CA LEU A 1 -5.79 5.58 15.45
C LEU A 1 -6.96 6.52 15.15
N ILE A 2 -8.11 6.43 15.87
CA ILE A 2 -9.30 7.28 15.64
C ILE A 2 -8.93 8.77 15.80
N ALA A 3 -8.22 9.15 16.85
CA ALA A 3 -7.77 10.53 17.05
C ALA A 3 -6.89 11.02 15.88
N SER A 4 -6.02 10.17 15.34
CA SER A 4 -5.17 10.49 14.20
C SER A 4 -6.01 10.74 12.93
N TYR A 5 -7.04 9.94 12.68
CA TYR A 5 -7.95 10.17 11.55
C TYR A 5 -8.79 11.43 11.71
N ILE A 6 -9.20 11.80 12.93
CA ILE A 6 -9.86 13.10 13.17
C ILE A 6 -8.94 14.25 12.75
N VAL A 7 -7.66 14.19 13.11
CA VAL A 7 -6.66 15.18 12.68
C VAL A 7 -6.51 15.19 11.16
N ILE A 8 -6.39 14.01 10.53
CA ILE A 8 -6.29 13.87 9.07
C ILE A 8 -7.49 14.53 8.39
N PHE A 9 -8.72 14.20 8.77
CA PHE A 9 -9.91 14.78 8.15
C PHE A 9 -10.04 16.27 8.40
N THR A 10 -9.61 16.75 9.56
CA THR A 10 -9.57 18.19 9.86
C THR A 10 -8.59 18.90 8.93
N LEU A 11 -7.37 18.40 8.77
CA LEU A 11 -6.38 18.97 7.83
C LEU A 11 -6.85 18.85 6.38
N ALA A 12 -7.44 17.71 6.00
CA ALA A 12 -7.98 17.50 4.67
C ALA A 12 -9.08 18.48 4.28
N ALA A 13 -9.89 18.96 5.25
CA ALA A 13 -10.91 19.96 4.99
C ALA A 13 -10.33 21.34 4.55
N PHE A 14 -9.09 21.63 4.93
CA PHE A 14 -8.39 22.87 4.58
C PHE A 14 -7.42 22.68 3.40
N ALA A 15 -7.07 21.43 3.03
CA ALA A 15 -6.14 21.15 1.96
C ALA A 15 -6.76 21.36 0.57
N PRO A 16 -5.96 21.77 -0.44
CA PRO A 16 -6.41 21.86 -1.82
C PRO A 16 -6.94 20.51 -2.33
N LYS A 17 -8.06 20.53 -3.05
CA LYS A 17 -8.75 19.31 -3.51
C LYS A 17 -7.88 18.37 -4.35
N ASP A 18 -6.95 18.93 -5.10
CA ASP A 18 -6.05 18.17 -5.98
C ASP A 18 -5.04 17.32 -5.18
N PHE A 19 -4.71 17.73 -3.95
CA PHE A 19 -3.82 16.98 -3.06
C PHE A 19 -4.52 15.90 -2.23
N LEU A 20 -5.83 15.92 -2.12
CA LEU A 20 -6.55 14.99 -1.25
C LEU A 20 -6.36 13.54 -1.69
N ALA A 21 -6.50 13.26 -2.99
CA ALA A 21 -6.33 11.91 -3.51
C ALA A 21 -4.89 11.42 -3.26
N VAL A 22 -3.90 12.27 -3.56
CA VAL A 22 -2.47 11.97 -3.36
C VAL A 22 -2.15 11.77 -1.88
N ALA A 23 -2.72 12.57 -0.99
CA ALA A 23 -2.49 12.45 0.44
C ALA A 23 -3.03 11.12 1.00
N PHE A 24 -4.25 10.75 0.65
CA PHE A 24 -4.80 9.47 1.11
C PHE A 24 -4.12 8.27 0.47
N ASP A 25 -3.72 8.36 -0.81
CA ASP A 25 -2.95 7.33 -1.52
C ASP A 25 -1.56 7.13 -0.91
N SER A 26 -0.90 8.21 -0.43
CA SER A 26 0.40 8.13 0.22
C SER A 26 0.42 7.24 1.47
N GLY A 27 -0.71 7.09 2.15
CA GLY A 27 -0.88 6.16 3.26
C GLY A 27 -0.75 4.70 2.82
N GLY A 28 -1.31 4.37 1.66
CA GLY A 28 -1.22 3.04 1.06
C GLY A 28 0.16 2.72 0.49
N VAL A 29 0.83 3.71 -0.10
CA VAL A 29 2.19 3.54 -0.67
C VAL A 29 3.24 3.09 0.36
N THR A 30 3.03 3.37 1.66
CA THR A 30 3.94 2.90 2.72
C THR A 30 3.84 1.41 2.99
N THR A 31 2.76 0.79 2.58
CA THR A 31 2.51 -0.64 2.74
C THR A 31 2.95 -1.38 1.48
N GLY A 32 3.68 -2.47 1.66
CA GLY A 32 4.18 -3.26 0.54
C GLY A 32 4.70 -4.62 1.00
N PRO A 33 5.13 -5.47 0.06
CA PRO A 33 5.52 -6.86 0.35
C PRO A 33 6.64 -7.01 1.38
N MET A 34 7.44 -5.97 1.59
CA MET A 34 8.53 -5.96 2.58
C MET A 34 8.16 -5.22 3.86
N THR A 35 7.45 -4.11 3.77
CA THR A 35 7.16 -3.21 4.90
C THR A 35 6.14 -3.83 5.85
N VAL A 36 5.09 -4.43 5.31
CA VAL A 36 4.01 -5.03 6.12
C VAL A 36 4.53 -6.17 7.00
N PRO A 37 5.22 -7.20 6.47
CA PRO A 37 5.78 -8.25 7.33
C PRO A 37 6.75 -7.71 8.39
N PHE A 38 7.50 -6.66 8.06
CA PHE A 38 8.42 -6.03 9.02
C PHE A 38 7.68 -5.32 10.14
N ILE A 39 6.67 -4.49 9.82
CA ILE A 39 5.85 -3.78 10.83
C ILE A 39 5.13 -4.78 11.72
N MET A 40 4.57 -5.84 11.13
CA MET A 40 3.86 -6.88 11.88
C MET A 40 4.79 -7.67 12.79
N ALA A 41 5.99 -8.03 12.32
CA ALA A 41 7.00 -8.70 13.15
C ALA A 41 7.47 -7.80 14.29
N LEU A 42 7.65 -6.50 14.03
CA LEU A 42 7.98 -5.52 15.07
C LEU A 42 6.85 -5.41 16.10
N GLY A 43 5.59 -5.33 15.63
CA GLY A 43 4.41 -5.31 16.49
C GLY A 43 4.33 -6.51 17.41
N LEU A 44 4.51 -7.70 16.85
CA LEU A 44 4.54 -8.93 17.63
C LEU A 44 5.71 -8.96 18.62
N GLY A 45 6.89 -8.51 18.19
CA GLY A 45 8.07 -8.43 19.06
C GLY A 45 7.89 -7.47 20.24
N VAL A 46 7.32 -6.29 20.00
CA VAL A 46 7.04 -5.30 21.07
C VAL A 46 5.91 -5.79 21.98
N SER A 47 4.84 -6.34 21.42
CA SER A 47 3.71 -6.84 22.22
C SER A 47 4.11 -8.04 23.09
N SER A 48 5.01 -8.89 22.63
CA SER A 48 5.52 -10.04 23.38
C SER A 48 6.36 -9.68 24.62
N THR A 49 6.84 -8.43 24.72
CA THR A 49 7.52 -7.95 25.93
C THR A 49 6.54 -7.68 27.09
N ARG A 50 5.24 -7.64 26.81
CA ARG A 50 4.20 -7.47 27.84
C ARG A 50 3.79 -8.82 28.40
N SER A 51 3.67 -8.88 29.72
CA SER A 51 3.27 -10.09 30.45
C SER A 51 1.75 -10.25 30.61
N ASP A 52 0.95 -9.30 30.11
CA ASP A 52 -0.50 -9.36 30.17
C ASP A 52 -1.02 -10.21 28.98
N GLY A 53 -1.91 -11.14 29.22
CA GLY A 53 -2.45 -12.08 28.18
C GLY A 53 -3.09 -11.44 26.94
N LYS A 54 -2.95 -10.13 26.75
CA LYS A 54 -3.45 -9.35 25.61
C LYS A 54 -2.38 -9.03 24.55
N ALA A 55 -1.17 -9.53 24.71
CA ALA A 55 -0.06 -9.26 23.80
C ALA A 55 -0.39 -9.57 22.33
N GLY A 56 -1.17 -10.65 22.07
CA GLY A 56 -1.62 -11.00 20.72
C GLY A 56 -2.61 -10.00 20.10
N GLU A 57 -3.51 -9.44 20.89
CA GLU A 57 -4.47 -8.44 20.40
C GLU A 57 -3.80 -7.09 20.11
N ASP A 58 -2.81 -6.72 20.93
CA ASP A 58 -2.06 -5.46 20.80
C ASP A 58 -1.01 -5.48 19.66
N SER A 59 -0.79 -6.62 19.00
CA SER A 59 0.11 -6.72 17.85
C SER A 59 -0.49 -6.16 16.55
N PHE A 60 -1.82 -6.02 16.48
CA PHE A 60 -2.53 -5.45 15.34
C PHE A 60 -2.75 -3.94 15.48
N GLY A 61 -2.99 -3.26 14.37
CA GLY A 61 -3.24 -1.83 14.28
C GLY A 61 -2.00 -0.99 13.97
N LEU A 62 -0.81 -1.59 13.95
CA LEU A 62 0.44 -0.87 13.68
C LEU A 62 0.60 -0.52 12.20
N VAL A 63 0.16 -1.37 11.29
CA VAL A 63 0.22 -1.07 9.84
C VAL A 63 -0.64 0.15 9.54
N ALA A 64 -1.86 0.18 10.04
CA ALA A 64 -2.74 1.32 9.92
C ALA A 64 -2.18 2.59 10.57
N LEU A 65 -1.50 2.47 11.70
CA LEU A 65 -0.86 3.62 12.37
C LEU A 65 0.33 4.16 11.56
N CYS A 66 1.13 3.29 10.95
CA CYS A 66 2.23 3.68 10.08
C CYS A 66 1.75 4.42 8.83
N SER A 67 0.58 4.07 8.30
CA SER A 67 -0.04 4.74 7.15
C SER A 67 -0.49 6.18 7.44
N VAL A 68 -0.75 6.52 8.70
CA VAL A 68 -1.13 7.87 9.13
C VAL A 68 -0.03 8.91 8.89
N GLY A 69 1.23 8.52 9.10
CA GLY A 69 2.39 9.44 8.98
C GLY A 69 2.49 10.12 7.61
N PRO A 70 2.56 9.36 6.52
CA PRO A 70 2.61 9.91 5.16
C PRO A 70 1.40 10.76 4.79
N VAL A 71 0.20 10.32 5.17
CA VAL A 71 -1.02 11.14 4.93
C VAL A 71 -0.90 12.50 5.59
N LEU A 72 -0.49 12.55 6.86
CA LEU A 72 -0.27 13.81 7.59
C LEU A 72 0.84 14.64 6.95
N ALA A 73 1.95 14.01 6.53
CA ALA A 73 3.05 14.71 5.90
C ALA A 73 2.63 15.37 4.58
N VAL A 74 1.92 14.65 3.72
CA VAL A 74 1.44 15.19 2.43
C VAL A 74 0.40 16.28 2.64
N LEU A 75 -0.55 16.11 3.57
CA LEU A 75 -1.53 17.16 3.88
C LEU A 75 -0.87 18.42 4.43
N THR A 76 0.11 18.27 5.33
CA THR A 76 0.87 19.40 5.88
C THR A 76 1.68 20.10 4.78
N LEU A 77 2.31 19.32 3.89
CA LEU A 77 3.02 19.85 2.74
C LEU A 77 2.08 20.64 1.81
N ALA A 78 0.90 20.10 1.52
CA ALA A 78 -0.10 20.75 0.67
C ALA A 78 -0.61 22.08 1.23
N LEU A 79 -0.67 22.20 2.57
CA LEU A 79 -1.04 23.45 3.25
C LEU A 79 0.11 24.46 3.27
N ALA A 80 1.36 23.98 3.45
CA ALA A 80 2.55 24.83 3.50
C ALA A 80 2.99 25.33 2.11
N TYR A 81 2.80 24.52 1.08
CA TYR A 81 3.20 24.82 -0.30
C TYR A 81 2.03 24.61 -1.25
N PRO A 82 1.09 25.56 -1.33
CA PRO A 82 -0.02 25.46 -2.29
C PRO A 82 0.56 25.39 -3.70
N ALA A 83 0.25 24.30 -4.41
CA ALA A 83 0.75 24.08 -5.75
C ALA A 83 0.27 25.18 -6.70
N ALA A 84 1.19 25.91 -7.24
CA ALA A 84 0.96 26.94 -8.28
C ALA A 84 1.02 26.30 -9.68
N GLY A 85 0.34 25.20 -9.93
CA GLY A 85 0.35 24.55 -11.24
C GLY A 85 -0.81 23.61 -11.49
N SER A 86 -1.29 23.57 -12.72
CA SER A 86 -2.22 22.55 -13.17
C SER A 86 -1.49 21.20 -13.29
N TYR A 87 -2.18 20.12 -12.97
CA TYR A 87 -1.69 18.76 -13.21
C TYR A 87 -1.28 18.60 -14.68
N VAL A 88 -0.02 18.34 -14.92
CA VAL A 88 0.51 17.98 -16.25
C VAL A 88 0.56 16.45 -16.30
N PRO A 89 -0.26 15.81 -17.14
CA PRO A 89 -0.19 14.37 -17.32
C PRO A 89 1.23 13.96 -17.72
N SER A 90 1.78 12.96 -17.06
CA SER A 90 3.06 12.39 -17.48
C SER A 90 2.92 11.86 -18.91
N VAL A 91 3.81 12.31 -19.80
CA VAL A 91 3.87 11.78 -21.17
C VAL A 91 4.34 10.33 -21.06
N VAL A 92 3.41 9.43 -21.38
CA VAL A 92 3.73 8.01 -21.47
C VAL A 92 4.48 7.79 -22.78
N PRO A 93 5.75 7.34 -22.75
CA PRO A 93 6.47 7.07 -23.99
C PRO A 93 5.77 5.95 -24.77
N GLU A 94 5.42 6.24 -26.01
CA GLU A 94 4.86 5.25 -26.94
C GLU A 94 6.02 4.59 -27.67
N ALA A 95 6.08 3.25 -27.64
CA ALA A 95 7.05 2.48 -28.39
C ALA A 95 6.42 2.02 -29.69
N GLY A 96 6.95 2.44 -30.82
CA GLY A 96 6.46 2.05 -32.14
C GLY A 96 6.92 0.65 -32.57
N ASP A 97 8.03 0.17 -32.03
CA ASP A 97 8.57 -1.15 -32.31
C ASP A 97 9.27 -1.81 -31.10
N SER A 98 9.62 -3.10 -31.24
CA SER A 98 10.28 -3.87 -30.17
C SER A 98 11.68 -3.35 -29.83
N ARG A 99 12.38 -2.66 -30.75
CA ARG A 99 13.70 -2.09 -30.50
C ARG A 99 13.60 -0.85 -29.63
N GLU A 100 12.59 -0.03 -29.88
CA GLU A 100 12.31 1.16 -29.09
C GLU A 100 11.87 0.77 -27.67
N LEU A 101 11.01 -0.23 -27.57
CA LEU A 101 10.61 -0.80 -26.28
C LEU A 101 11.84 -1.31 -25.51
N TRP A 102 12.72 -2.07 -26.12
CA TRP A 102 13.96 -2.53 -25.48
C TRP A 102 14.85 -1.37 -25.02
N ARG A 103 14.96 -0.30 -25.84
CA ARG A 103 15.72 0.89 -25.46
C ARG A 103 15.14 1.57 -24.23
N LEU A 104 13.80 1.68 -24.13
CA LEU A 104 13.15 2.24 -22.95
C LEU A 104 13.46 1.40 -21.70
N PHE A 105 13.40 0.07 -21.79
CA PHE A 105 13.78 -0.81 -20.67
C PHE A 105 15.26 -0.65 -20.30
N ALA A 106 16.15 -0.60 -21.28
CA ALA A 106 17.59 -0.45 -21.05
C ALA A 106 17.93 0.90 -20.41
N GLN A 107 17.18 1.97 -20.70
CA GLN A 107 17.34 3.28 -20.09
C GLN A 107 16.69 3.36 -18.70
N GLY A 108 15.56 2.68 -18.48
CA GLY A 108 14.87 2.63 -17.19
C GLY A 108 15.63 1.82 -16.14
N LEU A 109 16.25 0.71 -16.54
CA LEU A 109 16.92 -0.21 -15.62
C LEU A 109 17.97 0.45 -14.72
N PRO A 110 18.92 1.29 -15.19
CA PRO A 110 19.87 1.97 -14.31
C PRO A 110 19.22 3.02 -13.40
N VAL A 111 18.12 3.64 -13.83
CA VAL A 111 17.38 4.61 -13.00
C VAL A 111 16.76 3.88 -11.80
N TYR A 112 16.01 2.81 -12.04
CA TYR A 112 15.41 2.02 -10.96
C TYR A 112 16.44 1.26 -10.14
N ALA A 113 17.58 0.86 -10.71
CA ALA A 113 18.68 0.32 -9.94
C ALA A 113 19.20 1.32 -8.90
N LYS A 114 19.39 2.58 -9.27
CA LYS A 114 19.79 3.64 -8.35
C LYS A 114 18.72 3.92 -7.28
N GLU A 115 17.47 4.03 -7.68
CA GLU A 115 16.35 4.28 -6.75
C GLU A 115 16.18 3.15 -5.73
N MET A 116 16.18 1.90 -6.18
CA MET A 116 16.05 0.75 -5.28
C MET A 116 17.28 0.57 -4.41
N GLY A 117 18.46 0.89 -4.91
CA GLY A 117 19.68 0.93 -4.12
C GLY A 117 19.58 1.96 -2.99
N ALA A 118 19.11 3.15 -3.28
CA ALA A 118 18.91 4.21 -2.29
C ALA A 118 17.83 3.83 -1.26
N ALA A 119 16.75 3.16 -1.68
CA ALA A 119 15.68 2.68 -0.79
C ALA A 119 16.13 1.55 0.15
N LEU A 120 16.97 0.63 -0.33
CA LEU A 120 17.48 -0.48 0.48
C LEU A 120 18.69 -0.12 1.33
N ALA A 121 19.42 0.95 0.98
CA ALA A 121 20.62 1.36 1.70
C ALA A 121 20.40 1.62 3.21
N PRO A 122 19.35 2.33 3.66
CA PRO A 122 19.06 2.49 5.08
C PRO A 122 18.85 1.15 5.81
N ILE A 123 18.14 0.21 5.20
CA ILE A 123 17.87 -1.12 5.77
C ILE A 123 19.18 -1.90 5.92
N ALA A 124 20.01 -1.90 4.88
CA ALA A 124 21.31 -2.55 4.90
C ALA A 124 22.25 -1.92 5.93
N ALA A 125 22.27 -0.58 6.03
CA ALA A 125 23.07 0.16 7.01
C ALA A 125 22.59 -0.15 8.44
N PHE A 126 21.29 -0.13 8.68
CA PHE A 126 20.70 -0.48 9.98
C PHE A 126 21.08 -1.91 10.39
N PHE A 127 20.93 -2.87 9.48
CA PHE A 127 21.35 -4.25 9.73
C PHE A 127 22.86 -4.34 10.04
N ALA A 128 23.72 -3.65 9.29
CA ALA A 128 25.15 -3.67 9.50
C ALA A 128 25.53 -3.09 10.89
N VAL A 129 24.91 -1.99 11.30
CA VAL A 129 25.12 -1.38 12.62
C VAL A 129 24.72 -2.37 13.72
N PHE A 130 23.53 -2.95 13.64
CA PHE A 130 23.05 -3.91 14.64
C PHE A 130 23.83 -5.20 14.64
N GLN A 131 24.32 -5.66 13.49
CA GLN A 131 25.19 -6.82 13.40
C GLN A 131 26.48 -6.64 14.20
N VAL A 132 27.06 -5.42 14.17
CA VAL A 132 28.30 -5.11 14.86
C VAL A 132 28.06 -4.85 16.36
N THR A 133 26.97 -4.18 16.72
CA THR A 133 26.71 -3.72 18.10
C THR A 133 25.98 -4.75 18.96
N SER A 134 25.02 -5.49 18.41
CA SER A 134 24.08 -6.29 19.21
C SER A 134 23.89 -7.72 18.73
N LEU A 135 23.73 -7.94 17.42
CA LEU A 135 23.28 -9.23 16.90
C LEU A 135 24.37 -10.30 16.89
N HIS A 136 25.59 -9.92 16.57
CA HIS A 136 26.78 -10.83 16.50
C HIS A 136 26.48 -12.19 15.83
N LEU A 137 25.68 -12.16 14.73
CA LEU A 137 25.27 -13.37 14.01
C LEU A 137 26.47 -14.10 13.40
N SER A 138 26.36 -15.41 13.27
CA SER A 138 27.37 -16.23 12.60
C SER A 138 27.55 -15.80 11.13
N ARG A 139 28.76 -15.98 10.59
CA ARG A 139 29.08 -15.66 9.18
C ARG A 139 28.11 -16.30 8.18
N LYS A 140 27.63 -17.53 8.47
CA LYS A 140 26.65 -18.22 7.63
C LYS A 140 25.31 -17.49 7.59
N ASN A 141 24.84 -16.96 8.71
CA ASN A 141 23.59 -16.22 8.79
C ASN A 141 23.71 -14.86 8.13
N VAL A 142 24.81 -14.14 8.36
CA VAL A 142 25.10 -12.87 7.68
C VAL A 142 25.12 -13.05 6.17
N LEU A 143 25.80 -14.11 5.68
CA LEU A 143 25.82 -14.41 4.25
C LEU A 143 24.41 -14.69 3.68
N LYS A 144 23.59 -15.46 4.40
CA LYS A 144 22.20 -15.73 3.98
C LYS A 144 21.38 -14.43 3.85
N ILE A 145 21.51 -13.52 4.84
CA ILE A 145 20.81 -12.24 4.84
C ILE A 145 21.30 -11.37 3.68
N THR A 146 22.62 -11.28 3.48
CA THR A 146 23.21 -10.49 2.39
C THR A 146 22.78 -11.01 1.01
N VAL A 147 22.80 -12.32 0.83
CA VAL A 147 22.31 -12.95 -0.42
C VAL A 147 20.82 -12.68 -0.62
N GLY A 148 20.02 -12.82 0.44
CA GLY A 148 18.59 -12.47 0.40
C GLY A 148 18.36 -11.00 0.00
N LEU A 149 19.13 -10.06 0.59
CA LEU A 149 19.06 -8.65 0.25
C LEU A 149 19.43 -8.38 -1.22
N LEU A 150 20.45 -9.09 -1.73
CA LEU A 150 20.84 -8.99 -3.14
C LEU A 150 19.74 -9.50 -4.08
N TYR A 151 19.12 -10.65 -3.76
CA TYR A 151 17.97 -11.14 -4.53
C TYR A 151 16.79 -10.16 -4.50
N THR A 152 16.50 -9.60 -3.33
CA THR A 152 15.46 -8.56 -3.17
C THR A 152 15.77 -7.34 -4.03
N TYR A 153 17.02 -6.86 -4.01
CA TYR A 153 17.45 -5.73 -4.83
C TYR A 153 17.24 -5.99 -6.32
N ILE A 154 17.73 -7.12 -6.82
CA ILE A 154 17.58 -7.50 -8.24
C ILE A 154 16.09 -7.63 -8.59
N GLY A 155 15.31 -8.30 -7.75
CA GLY A 155 13.87 -8.47 -7.94
C GLY A 155 13.13 -7.14 -8.01
N LEU A 156 13.42 -6.21 -7.09
CA LEU A 156 12.80 -4.88 -7.08
C LEU A 156 13.19 -4.04 -8.29
N VAL A 157 14.45 -4.08 -8.72
CA VAL A 157 14.90 -3.35 -9.93
C VAL A 157 14.16 -3.84 -11.16
N LEU A 158 14.07 -5.16 -11.35
CA LEU A 158 13.34 -5.75 -12.48
C LEU A 158 11.84 -5.45 -12.40
N PHE A 159 11.25 -5.58 -11.22
CA PHE A 159 9.84 -5.30 -10.99
C PHE A 159 9.50 -3.83 -11.28
N MET A 160 10.22 -2.87 -10.70
CA MET A 160 9.96 -1.44 -10.88
C MET A 160 10.20 -1.01 -12.33
N THR A 161 11.22 -1.56 -12.99
CA THR A 161 11.43 -1.33 -14.43
C THR A 161 10.25 -1.88 -15.24
N GLY A 162 9.79 -3.09 -14.95
CA GLY A 162 8.64 -3.70 -15.62
C GLY A 162 7.34 -2.92 -15.44
N VAL A 163 7.09 -2.46 -14.21
CA VAL A 163 5.89 -1.67 -13.90
C VAL A 163 5.91 -0.33 -14.61
N ASN A 164 6.97 0.44 -14.45
CA ASN A 164 6.99 1.83 -14.92
C ASN A 164 7.21 1.95 -16.43
N VAL A 165 7.99 1.05 -17.04
CA VAL A 165 8.28 1.09 -18.48
C VAL A 165 7.28 0.26 -19.30
N GLY A 166 6.70 -0.79 -18.71
CA GLY A 166 5.79 -1.70 -19.40
C GLY A 166 4.33 -1.53 -18.98
N PHE A 167 4.02 -1.83 -17.73
CA PHE A 167 2.62 -1.90 -17.27
C PHE A 167 1.93 -0.54 -17.18
N LEU A 168 2.60 0.48 -16.67
CA LEU A 168 2.02 1.82 -16.54
C LEU A 168 1.63 2.42 -17.89
N PRO A 169 2.51 2.40 -18.93
CA PRO A 169 2.15 2.80 -20.28
C PRO A 169 0.99 1.99 -20.87
N ALA A 170 1.03 0.67 -20.76
CA ALA A 170 -0.01 -0.21 -21.25
C ALA A 170 -1.36 0.06 -20.55
N GLY A 171 -1.34 0.21 -19.22
CA GLY A 171 -2.52 0.54 -18.44
C GLY A 171 -3.12 1.89 -18.82
N SER A 172 -2.27 2.92 -19.01
CA SER A 172 -2.68 4.24 -19.45
C SER A 172 -3.30 4.22 -20.84
N TYR A 173 -2.72 3.45 -21.76
CA TYR A 173 -3.27 3.28 -23.12
C TYR A 173 -4.63 2.59 -23.07
N LEU A 174 -4.73 1.44 -22.37
CA LEU A 174 -5.99 0.70 -22.21
C LEU A 174 -7.07 1.55 -21.54
N GLY A 175 -6.72 2.27 -20.47
CA GLY A 175 -7.64 3.15 -19.76
C GLY A 175 -8.20 4.24 -20.68
N ARG A 176 -7.35 4.88 -21.52
CA ARG A 176 -7.79 5.89 -22.50
C ARG A 176 -8.72 5.28 -23.56
N GLN A 177 -8.38 4.08 -24.09
CA GLN A 177 -9.21 3.41 -25.08
C GLN A 177 -10.58 3.03 -24.51
N ILE A 178 -10.64 2.50 -23.28
CA ILE A 178 -11.91 2.13 -22.64
C ILE A 178 -12.73 3.39 -22.32
N ALA A 179 -12.07 4.48 -21.84
CA ALA A 179 -12.75 5.72 -21.55
C ALA A 179 -13.33 6.42 -22.80
N ALA A 180 -12.75 6.14 -23.98
CA ALA A 180 -13.24 6.66 -25.26
C ALA A 180 -14.45 5.88 -25.83
N LEU A 181 -14.80 4.72 -25.22
CA LEU A 181 -15.99 3.97 -25.65
C LEU A 181 -17.27 4.72 -25.26
N GLU A 182 -18.30 4.60 -26.07
CA GLU A 182 -19.65 5.14 -25.75
C GLU A 182 -20.18 4.58 -24.41
N GLN A 183 -19.77 3.39 -24.05
CA GLN A 183 -20.16 2.66 -22.84
C GLN A 183 -19.03 2.70 -21.77
N SER A 184 -18.54 3.87 -21.41
CA SER A 184 -17.46 4.04 -20.44
C SER A 184 -17.74 3.43 -19.05
N TRP A 185 -19.01 3.14 -18.71
CA TRP A 185 -19.39 2.45 -17.48
C TRP A 185 -18.78 1.05 -17.33
N VAL A 186 -18.32 0.43 -18.44
CA VAL A 186 -17.60 -0.86 -18.43
C VAL A 186 -16.32 -0.81 -17.58
N LEU A 187 -15.76 0.38 -17.36
CA LEU A 187 -14.63 0.57 -16.41
C LEU A 187 -14.96 0.11 -14.99
N ILE A 188 -16.22 0.22 -14.55
CA ILE A 188 -16.61 -0.17 -13.19
C ILE A 188 -16.44 -1.68 -12.96
N PRO A 189 -17.08 -2.59 -13.72
CA PRO A 189 -16.89 -4.01 -13.52
C PRO A 189 -15.46 -4.49 -13.80
N ILE A 190 -14.74 -3.87 -14.73
CA ILE A 190 -13.32 -4.16 -14.96
C ILE A 190 -12.51 -3.79 -13.73
N GLY A 191 -12.72 -2.60 -13.17
CA GLY A 191 -12.04 -2.16 -11.94
C GLY A 191 -12.35 -3.08 -10.74
N MET A 192 -13.61 -3.48 -10.58
CA MET A 192 -14.00 -4.44 -9.54
C MET A 192 -13.29 -5.80 -9.69
N LEU A 193 -13.22 -6.31 -10.91
CA LEU A 193 -12.52 -7.56 -11.20
C LEU A 193 -11.02 -7.44 -10.93
N MET A 194 -10.41 -6.34 -11.32
CA MET A 194 -9.00 -6.06 -11.02
C MET A 194 -8.76 -5.99 -9.52
N GLY A 195 -9.62 -5.28 -8.76
CA GLY A 195 -9.52 -5.20 -7.31
C GLY A 195 -9.59 -6.55 -6.62
N TRP A 196 -10.46 -7.43 -7.09
CA TRP A 196 -10.52 -8.81 -6.62
C TRP A 196 -9.20 -9.54 -6.80
N PHE A 197 -8.62 -9.50 -7.99
CA PHE A 197 -7.39 -10.22 -8.31
C PHE A 197 -6.15 -9.59 -7.66
N ILE A 198 -6.10 -8.27 -7.48
CA ILE A 198 -5.00 -7.58 -6.80
C ILE A 198 -4.82 -8.14 -5.39
N VAL A 199 -5.90 -8.23 -4.62
CA VAL A 199 -5.85 -8.78 -3.25
C VAL A 199 -5.39 -10.24 -3.23
N GLN A 200 -5.82 -11.04 -4.21
CA GLN A 200 -5.40 -12.44 -4.31
C GLN A 200 -3.92 -12.60 -4.68
N ALA A 201 -3.35 -11.64 -5.40
CA ALA A 201 -1.97 -11.67 -5.83
C ALA A 201 -1.00 -11.02 -4.82
N GLU A 202 -1.51 -10.21 -3.87
CA GLU A 202 -0.69 -9.42 -2.94
C GLU A 202 -0.03 -10.31 -1.86
N PRO A 203 1.30 -10.43 -1.84
CA PRO A 203 1.99 -11.26 -0.85
C PRO A 203 1.78 -10.79 0.60
N ALA A 204 1.65 -9.48 0.82
CA ALA A 204 1.45 -8.91 2.15
C ALA A 204 0.09 -9.34 2.75
N VAL A 205 -0.94 -9.47 1.92
CA VAL A 205 -2.26 -10.00 2.33
C VAL A 205 -2.15 -11.45 2.79
N HIS A 206 -1.35 -12.27 2.11
CA HIS A 206 -1.14 -13.65 2.54
C HIS A 206 -0.44 -13.76 3.89
N VAL A 207 0.55 -12.88 4.15
CA VAL A 207 1.23 -12.81 5.45
C VAL A 207 0.25 -12.42 6.55
N LEU A 208 -0.54 -11.35 6.32
CA LEU A 208 -1.57 -10.90 7.27
C LEU A 208 -2.58 -12.01 7.57
N ASN A 209 -3.13 -12.64 6.53
CA ASN A 209 -4.13 -13.70 6.68
C ASN A 209 -3.60 -14.87 7.53
N ARG A 210 -2.37 -15.28 7.28
CA ARG A 210 -1.71 -16.35 8.04
C ARG A 210 -1.50 -15.93 9.50
N GLN A 211 -1.07 -14.72 9.75
CA GLN A 211 -0.84 -14.22 11.10
C GLN A 211 -2.15 -14.09 11.89
N VAL A 212 -3.23 -13.61 11.24
CA VAL A 212 -4.57 -13.58 11.85
C VAL A 212 -5.05 -14.99 12.20
N GLU A 213 -4.89 -15.96 11.30
CA GLU A 213 -5.27 -17.35 11.53
C GLU A 213 -4.49 -17.97 12.69
N GLU A 214 -3.17 -17.75 12.75
CA GLU A 214 -2.30 -18.25 13.83
C GLU A 214 -2.65 -17.62 15.18
N LEU A 215 -2.82 -16.28 15.25
CA LEU A 215 -3.11 -15.56 16.50
C LEU A 215 -4.55 -15.81 17.01
N THR A 216 -5.48 -16.06 16.11
CA THR A 216 -6.87 -16.41 16.49
C THR A 216 -7.07 -17.92 16.70
N SER A 217 -5.98 -18.72 16.64
CA SER A 217 -6.04 -20.17 16.73
C SER A 217 -7.04 -20.80 15.73
N GLY A 218 -7.10 -20.24 14.52
CA GLY A 218 -8.00 -20.71 13.47
C GLY A 218 -9.45 -20.24 13.57
N ALA A 219 -9.81 -19.41 14.58
CA ALA A 219 -11.17 -18.88 14.70
C ALA A 219 -11.56 -18.00 13.50
N ILE A 220 -10.57 -17.32 12.89
CA ILE A 220 -10.72 -16.59 11.64
C ILE A 220 -9.90 -17.29 10.56
N PRO A 221 -10.53 -18.07 9.67
CA PRO A 221 -9.81 -18.76 8.61
C PRO A 221 -9.22 -17.78 7.59
N GLY A 222 -7.98 -18.01 7.14
CA GLY A 222 -7.31 -17.14 6.16
C GLY A 222 -8.08 -16.99 4.83
N LYS A 223 -8.83 -18.04 4.41
CA LYS A 223 -9.73 -17.96 3.24
C LYS A 223 -10.87 -16.96 3.43
N ALA A 224 -11.48 -16.93 4.61
CA ALA A 224 -12.55 -15.97 4.89
C ALA A 224 -12.03 -14.54 4.87
N MET A 225 -10.85 -14.30 5.45
CA MET A 225 -10.15 -13.02 5.40
C MET A 225 -9.87 -12.59 3.95
N SER A 226 -9.22 -13.45 3.17
CA SER A 226 -8.88 -13.17 1.76
C SER A 226 -10.12 -12.83 0.94
N THR A 227 -11.20 -13.61 1.09
CA THR A 227 -12.46 -13.38 0.36
C THR A 227 -13.10 -12.06 0.76
N SER A 228 -13.18 -11.76 2.07
CA SER A 228 -13.74 -10.50 2.58
C SER A 228 -12.97 -9.29 2.10
N LEU A 229 -11.63 -9.36 2.12
CA LEU A 229 -10.75 -8.31 1.60
C LEU A 229 -10.95 -8.12 0.09
N SER A 230 -10.98 -9.21 -0.67
CA SER A 230 -11.17 -9.15 -2.13
C SER A 230 -12.52 -8.51 -2.49
N ILE A 231 -13.60 -8.82 -1.78
CA ILE A 231 -14.90 -8.18 -1.96
C ILE A 231 -14.81 -6.68 -1.62
N GLY A 232 -14.22 -6.35 -0.47
CA GLY A 232 -14.07 -4.97 -0.03
C GLY A 232 -13.30 -4.11 -1.01
N VAL A 233 -12.14 -4.58 -1.48
CA VAL A 233 -11.30 -3.87 -2.45
C VAL A 233 -11.97 -3.80 -3.82
N ALA A 234 -12.62 -4.88 -4.28
CA ALA A 234 -13.38 -4.87 -5.53
C ALA A 234 -14.47 -3.79 -5.53
N VAL A 235 -15.26 -3.72 -4.45
CA VAL A 235 -16.30 -2.69 -4.30
C VAL A 235 -15.68 -1.30 -4.24
N SER A 236 -14.60 -1.11 -3.47
CA SER A 236 -13.91 0.18 -3.33
C SER A 236 -13.37 0.69 -4.66
N ILE A 237 -12.73 -0.18 -5.46
CA ILE A 237 -12.24 0.18 -6.80
C ILE A 237 -13.41 0.46 -7.75
N GLY A 238 -14.49 -0.30 -7.69
CA GLY A 238 -15.71 -0.01 -8.45
C GLY A 238 -16.28 1.38 -8.14
N LEU A 239 -16.34 1.76 -6.87
CA LEU A 239 -16.75 3.10 -6.43
C LEU A 239 -15.75 4.18 -6.87
N ALA A 240 -14.46 3.88 -6.85
CA ALA A 240 -13.43 4.79 -7.36
C ALA A 240 -13.58 5.03 -8.88
N MET A 241 -13.87 3.99 -9.66
CA MET A 241 -14.16 4.11 -11.10
C MET A 241 -15.44 4.93 -11.34
N LEU A 242 -16.50 4.67 -10.58
CA LEU A 242 -17.73 5.46 -10.64
C LEU A 242 -17.44 6.94 -10.35
N ARG A 243 -16.63 7.22 -9.33
CA ARG A 243 -16.20 8.58 -8.99
C ARG A 243 -15.46 9.26 -10.15
N VAL A 244 -14.53 8.55 -10.78
CA VAL A 244 -13.75 9.08 -11.93
C VAL A 244 -14.69 9.43 -13.08
N LEU A 245 -15.65 8.57 -13.40
CA LEU A 245 -16.63 8.79 -14.48
C LEU A 245 -17.60 9.92 -14.19
N THR A 246 -18.01 10.11 -12.92
CA THR A 246 -19.00 11.12 -12.53
C THR A 246 -18.40 12.45 -12.08
N GLY A 247 -17.08 12.50 -11.82
CA GLY A 247 -16.40 13.68 -11.30
C GLY A 247 -16.74 14.05 -9.85
N VAL A 248 -17.37 13.13 -9.10
CA VAL A 248 -17.78 13.37 -7.71
C VAL A 248 -16.57 13.50 -6.79
N SER A 249 -16.65 14.37 -5.78
CA SER A 249 -15.58 14.56 -4.80
C SER A 249 -15.27 13.28 -4.03
N ILE A 250 -13.99 13.03 -3.76
CA ILE A 250 -13.53 11.88 -2.97
C ILE A 250 -14.15 11.83 -1.56
N PHE A 251 -14.47 12.98 -0.97
CA PHE A 251 -15.10 13.06 0.35
C PHE A 251 -16.47 12.38 0.42
N VAL A 252 -17.20 12.34 -0.70
CA VAL A 252 -18.53 11.69 -0.78
C VAL A 252 -18.40 10.17 -0.55
N LEU A 253 -17.24 9.59 -0.83
CA LEU A 253 -16.96 8.16 -0.59
C LEU A 253 -16.23 7.94 0.74
N LEU A 254 -15.21 8.76 1.04
CA LEU A 254 -14.38 8.59 2.23
C LEU A 254 -15.16 8.86 3.53
N VAL A 255 -15.90 9.96 3.61
CA VAL A 255 -16.59 10.33 4.86
C VAL A 255 -17.64 9.29 5.28
N PRO A 256 -18.58 8.86 4.41
CA PRO A 256 -19.51 7.79 4.78
C PRO A 256 -18.82 6.45 5.08
N GLY A 257 -17.78 6.09 4.30
CA GLY A 257 -17.01 4.87 4.50
C GLY A 257 -16.37 4.83 5.89
N TYR A 258 -15.67 5.89 6.28
CA TYR A 258 -15.06 5.98 7.61
C TYR A 258 -16.09 6.10 8.74
N LEU A 259 -17.21 6.80 8.54
CA LEU A 259 -18.29 6.83 9.51
C LEU A 259 -18.89 5.44 9.75
N CYS A 260 -19.11 4.66 8.69
CA CYS A 260 -19.54 3.28 8.80
C CYS A 260 -18.49 2.41 9.53
N ALA A 261 -17.21 2.53 9.18
CA ALA A 261 -16.13 1.77 9.84
C ALA A 261 -16.02 2.11 11.33
N ILE A 262 -16.09 3.40 11.68
CA ILE A 262 -16.09 3.85 13.08
C ILE A 262 -17.35 3.35 13.79
N GLY A 263 -18.53 3.48 13.18
CA GLY A 263 -19.78 2.97 13.74
C GLY A 263 -19.73 1.48 14.05
N LEU A 264 -19.22 0.69 13.11
CA LEU A 264 -19.02 -0.76 13.31
C LEU A 264 -18.02 -1.06 14.43
N SER A 265 -16.99 -0.23 14.62
CA SER A 265 -15.97 -0.43 15.66
C SER A 265 -16.52 -0.39 17.10
N PHE A 266 -17.69 0.20 17.30
CA PHE A 266 -18.37 0.22 18.61
C PHE A 266 -19.16 -1.08 18.89
N VAL A 267 -19.47 -1.85 17.85
CA VAL A 267 -20.33 -3.06 17.95
C VAL A 267 -19.47 -4.34 17.93
N VAL A 268 -18.33 -4.32 17.24
CA VAL A 268 -17.46 -5.50 17.10
C VAL A 268 -16.33 -5.50 18.15
N PRO A 269 -15.81 -6.69 18.52
CA PRO A 269 -14.64 -6.78 19.39
C PRO A 269 -13.43 -6.02 18.85
N LYS A 270 -12.62 -5.45 19.74
CA LYS A 270 -11.47 -4.56 19.38
C LYS A 270 -10.47 -5.21 18.42
N ILE A 271 -10.25 -6.51 18.56
CA ILE A 271 -9.33 -7.25 17.67
C ILE A 271 -9.79 -7.20 16.21
N PHE A 272 -11.09 -7.33 15.93
CA PHE A 272 -11.61 -7.24 14.55
C PHE A 272 -11.45 -5.83 13.97
N THR A 273 -11.60 -4.80 14.81
CA THR A 273 -11.36 -3.42 14.42
C THR A 273 -9.90 -3.22 14.03
N ALA A 274 -8.96 -3.69 14.84
CA ALA A 274 -7.54 -3.56 14.57
C ALA A 274 -7.14 -4.33 13.29
N ILE A 275 -7.61 -5.58 13.13
CA ILE A 275 -7.40 -6.39 11.92
C ILE A 275 -7.98 -5.70 10.69
N ALA A 276 -9.18 -5.12 10.78
CA ALA A 276 -9.85 -4.47 9.64
C ALA A 276 -9.06 -3.23 9.16
N PHE A 277 -8.54 -2.42 10.09
CA PHE A 277 -7.72 -1.26 9.74
C PHE A 277 -6.36 -1.66 9.16
N ASP A 278 -5.70 -2.66 9.73
CA ASP A 278 -4.45 -3.21 9.17
C ASP A 278 -4.69 -3.82 7.79
N SER A 279 -5.79 -4.55 7.62
CA SER A 279 -6.18 -5.15 6.33
C SER A 279 -6.40 -4.10 5.25
N GLY A 280 -7.02 -2.97 5.60
CA GLY A 280 -7.18 -1.83 4.69
C GLY A 280 -5.84 -1.23 4.27
N GLY A 281 -4.90 -1.10 5.21
CA GLY A 281 -3.55 -0.61 4.91
C GLY A 281 -2.71 -1.61 4.11
N VAL A 282 -2.94 -2.92 4.26
CA VAL A 282 -2.19 -3.97 3.55
C VAL A 282 -2.71 -4.17 2.13
N ALA A 283 -4.00 -3.94 1.89
CA ALA A 283 -4.66 -4.18 0.60
C ALA A 283 -4.73 -2.93 -0.30
N SER A 284 -4.12 -1.81 0.13
CA SER A 284 -4.12 -0.50 -0.57
C SER A 284 -3.00 -0.38 -1.60
#